data_6f21e194428e709b4ef0e9a492acb9b9
#
_entry.id   6f21e194428e709b4ef0e9a492acb9b9
#
_cell.length_a   1.000
_cell.length_b   1.000
_cell.length_c   1.000
_cell.angle_alpha   90.00
_cell.angle_beta   90.00
_cell.angle_gamma   90.00
#
_symmetry.space_group_name_H-M   'P 1'
#
loop_
_entity.id
_entity.type
_entity.pdbx_description
1 polymer ?
#
loop_
_entity_poly.entity_id
_entity_poly.type
_entity_poly.pdbx_seq_one_letter_code
_entity_poly.pdbx_strand_id
1 'polypeptide(L)'
;MPDLDFLHISLADQRLYGFAQGRLCLRLAVSTARNGAGERNGSGRTPRGLHQVRAKIGAGLPLNAVLCGRRWTGEVWSPELHAQHPGRDWVLTRILWLSGCEPGVNRLGVVDTFRRYIYLHGTPDTEPLGVPLSHGCIRLRNTDLIGLFERVPAHCPVRILSLIHI
;
A
#
# COMPACT_ATOMS: atom_id res chain seq x y z
N MET A 1 1.18 -18.02 -12.79
CA MET A 1 2.03 -16.81 -12.73
C MET A 1 3.03 -16.97 -11.62
N PRO A 2 4.32 -16.76 -11.87
CA PRO A 2 5.33 -16.87 -10.83
C PRO A 2 5.15 -15.79 -9.78
N ASP A 3 5.63 -16.09 -8.56
CA ASP A 3 5.65 -15.10 -7.49
C ASP A 3 6.59 -13.95 -7.84
N LEU A 4 6.23 -12.77 -7.36
CA LEU A 4 7.12 -11.61 -7.41
C LEU A 4 8.11 -11.73 -6.24
N ASP A 5 9.35 -11.34 -6.47
CA ASP A 5 10.39 -11.38 -5.46
C ASP A 5 10.91 -9.99 -5.05
N PHE A 6 10.41 -8.95 -5.71
CA PHE A 6 10.78 -7.58 -5.39
C PHE A 6 9.72 -6.60 -5.88
N LEU A 7 9.37 -5.63 -5.04
CA LEU A 7 8.50 -4.52 -5.41
C LEU A 7 9.27 -3.21 -5.32
N HIS A 8 8.99 -2.33 -6.26
CA HIS A 8 9.54 -0.98 -6.27
C HIS A 8 8.41 0.03 -6.40
N ILE A 9 8.33 0.97 -5.47
CA ILE A 9 7.31 2.03 -5.49
C ILE A 9 8.01 3.36 -5.74
N SER A 10 7.67 4.00 -6.84
CA SER A 10 8.15 5.34 -7.19
C SER A 10 7.11 6.38 -6.78
N LEU A 11 7.48 7.24 -5.85
CA LEU A 11 6.59 8.34 -5.42
C LEU A 11 6.46 9.38 -6.53
N ALA A 12 7.52 9.63 -7.28
CA ALA A 12 7.48 10.57 -8.40
C ALA A 12 6.53 10.09 -9.50
N ASP A 13 6.58 8.81 -9.85
CA ASP A 13 5.76 8.24 -10.91
C ASP A 13 4.36 7.85 -10.45
N GLN A 14 4.12 7.74 -9.14
CA GLN A 14 2.89 7.21 -8.56
C GLN A 14 2.58 5.82 -9.15
N ARG A 15 3.60 4.96 -9.16
CA ARG A 15 3.52 3.60 -9.70
C ARG A 15 4.24 2.60 -8.82
N LEU A 16 3.72 1.39 -8.84
CA LEU A 16 4.36 0.20 -8.26
C LEU A 16 4.84 -0.67 -9.41
N TYR A 17 6.08 -1.12 -9.31
CA TYR A 17 6.71 -2.03 -10.27
C TYR A 17 7.00 -3.35 -9.56
N GLY A 18 6.57 -4.45 -10.16
CA GLY A 18 6.79 -5.80 -9.63
C GLY A 18 7.79 -6.58 -10.47
N PHE A 19 8.74 -7.23 -9.80
CA PHE A 19 9.82 -7.96 -10.45
C PHE A 19 9.82 -9.43 -10.02
N ALA A 20 10.23 -10.29 -10.93
CA ALA A 20 10.55 -11.69 -10.66
C ALA A 20 11.85 -12.02 -11.38
N GLN A 21 12.83 -12.52 -10.63
CA GLN A 21 14.16 -12.90 -11.16
C GLN A 21 14.80 -11.78 -11.99
N GLY A 22 14.73 -10.55 -11.49
CA GLY A 22 15.31 -9.37 -12.13
C GLY A 22 14.54 -8.84 -13.32
N ARG A 23 13.40 -9.43 -13.67
CA ARG A 23 12.56 -8.99 -14.79
C ARG A 23 11.36 -8.22 -14.31
N LEU A 24 11.07 -7.12 -14.97
CA LEU A 24 9.85 -6.36 -14.73
C LEU A 24 8.65 -7.15 -15.24
N CYS A 25 7.73 -7.50 -14.32
CA CYS A 25 6.57 -8.32 -14.62
C CYS A 25 5.28 -7.54 -14.61
N LEU A 26 5.22 -6.43 -13.84
CA LEU A 26 3.98 -5.68 -13.75
C LEU A 26 4.22 -4.23 -13.35
N ARG A 27 3.31 -3.36 -13.78
CA ARG A 27 3.24 -1.94 -13.41
C ARG A 27 1.81 -1.64 -12.98
N LEU A 28 1.66 -1.01 -11.82
CA LEU A 28 0.35 -0.64 -11.29
C LEU A 28 0.34 0.83 -10.91
N ALA A 29 -0.76 1.51 -11.18
CA ALA A 29 -0.96 2.85 -10.66
C ALA A 29 -1.21 2.78 -9.16
N VAL A 30 -0.66 3.74 -8.42
CA VAL A 30 -0.87 3.87 -6.98
C VAL A 30 -1.21 5.32 -6.63
N SER A 31 -1.66 5.52 -5.39
CA SER A 31 -1.79 6.84 -4.79
C SER A 31 -1.11 6.80 -3.42
N THR A 32 -0.05 7.57 -3.27
CA THR A 32 0.71 7.68 -2.03
C THR A 32 0.36 8.98 -1.30
N ALA A 33 1.13 9.35 -0.27
CA ALA A 33 0.78 10.47 0.59
C ALA A 33 0.70 11.80 -0.15
N ARG A 34 -0.39 12.52 0.11
CA ARG A 34 -0.56 13.91 -0.35
C ARG A 34 0.61 14.79 0.10
N ASN A 35 1.09 14.57 1.32
CA ASN A 35 2.19 15.35 1.89
C ASN A 35 3.56 14.96 1.35
N GLY A 36 3.63 13.95 0.47
CA GLY A 36 4.88 13.51 -0.14
C GLY A 36 5.65 12.49 0.70
N ALA A 37 6.97 12.44 0.49
CA ALA A 37 7.86 11.48 1.15
C ALA A 37 8.24 11.93 2.55
N GLY A 38 8.30 10.99 3.49
CA GLY A 38 8.77 11.24 4.85
C GLY A 38 8.54 10.06 5.77
N GLU A 39 9.46 9.86 6.69
CA GLU A 39 9.52 8.68 7.54
C GLU A 39 8.99 8.90 8.95
N ARG A 40 8.80 10.16 9.34
CA ARG A 40 8.49 10.51 10.73
C ARG A 40 7.05 10.17 11.10
N ASN A 41 6.87 9.64 12.30
CA ASN A 41 5.55 9.36 12.87
C ASN A 41 4.71 10.65 12.94
N GLY A 42 3.46 10.56 12.53
CA GLY A 42 2.54 11.70 12.53
C GLY A 42 2.72 12.67 11.36
N SER A 43 3.66 12.41 10.45
CA SER A 43 3.91 13.31 9.31
C SER A 43 2.83 13.27 8.22
N GLY A 44 2.05 12.19 8.16
CA GLY A 44 1.11 11.97 7.07
C GLY A 44 1.81 11.73 5.72
N ARG A 45 3.08 11.32 5.73
CA ARG A 45 3.93 11.12 4.56
C ARG A 45 4.21 9.64 4.33
N THR A 46 4.57 9.29 3.11
CA THR A 46 4.95 7.91 2.77
C THR A 46 6.44 7.72 3.03
N PRO A 47 6.82 6.68 3.82
CA PRO A 47 8.23 6.46 4.16
C PRO A 47 9.01 5.91 2.97
N ARG A 48 10.27 6.32 2.87
CA ARG A 48 11.21 5.88 1.83
C ARG A 48 12.09 4.75 2.35
N GLY A 49 12.80 4.14 1.42
CA GLY A 49 13.83 3.14 1.69
C GLY A 49 13.35 1.72 1.56
N LEU A 50 14.16 0.80 2.10
CA LEU A 50 13.89 -0.63 1.99
C LEU A 50 12.93 -1.08 3.09
N HIS A 51 11.90 -1.78 2.65
CA HIS A 51 10.85 -2.36 3.48
C HIS A 51 10.67 -3.83 3.12
N GLN A 52 9.84 -4.52 3.89
CA GLN A 52 9.35 -5.85 3.54
C GLN A 52 7.86 -5.94 3.83
N VAL A 53 7.18 -6.85 3.15
CA VAL A 53 5.80 -7.21 3.47
C VAL A 53 5.83 -8.03 4.75
N ARG A 54 5.43 -7.41 5.88
CA ARG A 54 5.46 -8.06 7.19
C ARG A 54 4.25 -8.95 7.43
N ALA A 55 3.08 -8.50 7.01
CA ALA A 55 1.84 -9.23 7.22
C ALA A 55 0.91 -9.06 6.02
N LYS A 56 0.19 -10.12 5.70
CA LYS A 56 -0.80 -10.16 4.62
C LYS A 56 -2.16 -10.43 5.25
N ILE A 57 -3.10 -9.52 5.08
CA ILE A 57 -4.40 -9.55 5.76
C ILE A 57 -5.51 -9.49 4.73
N GLY A 58 -6.54 -10.33 4.92
CA GLY A 58 -7.76 -10.29 4.13
C GLY A 58 -7.87 -11.35 3.04
N ALA A 59 -7.05 -12.41 3.08
CA ALA A 59 -7.17 -13.52 2.13
C ALA A 59 -8.60 -14.07 2.13
N GLY A 60 -9.18 -14.22 0.92
CA GLY A 60 -10.52 -14.77 0.76
C GLY A 60 -11.66 -13.80 1.03
N LEU A 61 -11.40 -12.57 1.46
CA LEU A 61 -12.44 -11.58 1.64
C LEU A 61 -13.00 -11.11 0.29
N PRO A 62 -14.26 -10.66 0.25
CA PRO A 62 -14.85 -10.16 -0.98
C PRO A 62 -14.16 -8.88 -1.47
N LEU A 63 -14.25 -8.63 -2.76
CA LEU A 63 -13.87 -7.36 -3.35
C LEU A 63 -14.58 -6.22 -2.63
N ASN A 64 -13.89 -5.12 -2.34
CA ASN A 64 -14.43 -3.97 -1.60
C ASN A 64 -14.74 -4.24 -0.12
N ALA A 65 -14.32 -5.36 0.45
CA ALA A 65 -14.44 -5.58 1.90
C ALA A 65 -13.80 -4.40 2.65
N VAL A 66 -14.53 -3.84 3.61
CA VAL A 66 -14.07 -2.70 4.41
C VAL A 66 -13.27 -3.20 5.60
N LEU A 67 -12.02 -2.77 5.70
CA LEU A 67 -11.13 -3.13 6.80
C LEU A 67 -10.95 -1.92 7.73
N CYS A 68 -11.03 -2.19 9.02
CA CYS A 68 -10.77 -1.19 10.06
C CYS A 68 -9.98 -1.85 11.18
N GLY A 69 -8.91 -1.22 11.62
CA GLY A 69 -8.01 -1.82 12.60
C GLY A 69 -7.49 -3.19 12.14
N ARG A 70 -7.26 -3.34 10.85
CA ARG A 70 -6.76 -4.56 10.19
C ARG A 70 -7.73 -5.74 10.30
N ARG A 71 -9.01 -5.46 10.44
CA ARG A 71 -10.06 -6.49 10.49
C ARG A 71 -11.22 -6.11 9.58
N TRP A 72 -11.83 -7.12 8.96
CA TRP A 72 -13.04 -6.90 8.19
C TRP A 72 -14.19 -6.47 9.11
N THR A 73 -14.83 -5.34 8.76
CA THR A 73 -15.98 -4.82 9.53
C THR A 73 -17.26 -5.59 9.25
N GLY A 74 -17.27 -6.46 8.23
CA GLY A 74 -18.48 -7.10 7.71
C GLY A 74 -19.14 -6.27 6.61
N GLU A 75 -18.69 -5.03 6.40
CA GLU A 75 -19.20 -4.16 5.36
C GLU A 75 -18.49 -4.44 4.03
N VAL A 76 -19.21 -4.14 2.94
CA VAL A 76 -18.64 -4.09 1.58
C VAL A 76 -18.89 -2.69 1.05
N TRP A 77 -17.86 -2.02 0.59
CA TRP A 77 -17.96 -0.65 0.10
C TRP A 77 -18.95 -0.56 -1.08
N SER A 78 -19.79 0.45 -1.03
CA SER A 78 -20.73 0.80 -2.08
C SER A 78 -20.86 2.32 -2.13
N PRO A 79 -21.37 2.90 -3.23
CA PRO A 79 -21.64 4.34 -3.28
C PRO A 79 -22.59 4.80 -2.17
N GLU A 80 -23.57 3.95 -1.80
CA GLU A 80 -24.54 4.24 -0.74
C GLU A 80 -23.85 4.31 0.63
N LEU A 81 -22.98 3.34 0.93
CA LEU A 81 -22.22 3.33 2.18
C LEU A 81 -21.27 4.54 2.24
N HIS A 82 -20.63 4.88 1.13
CA HIS A 82 -19.75 6.03 1.03
C HIS A 82 -20.51 7.33 1.33
N ALA A 83 -21.72 7.47 0.78
CA ALA A 83 -22.56 8.64 1.02
C ALA A 83 -22.95 8.81 2.48
N GLN A 84 -23.07 7.72 3.23
CA GLN A 84 -23.37 7.73 4.67
C GLN A 84 -22.14 8.13 5.50
N HIS A 85 -20.93 7.96 4.98
CA HIS A 85 -19.66 8.22 5.67
C HIS A 85 -18.67 8.95 4.75
N PRO A 86 -18.98 10.17 4.30
CA PRO A 86 -18.21 10.83 3.24
C PRO A 86 -16.78 11.21 3.65
N GLY A 87 -16.49 11.30 4.94
CA GLY A 87 -15.16 11.63 5.44
C GLY A 87 -14.30 10.44 5.84
N ARG A 88 -14.81 9.23 5.66
CA ARG A 88 -14.10 8.02 6.10
C ARG A 88 -12.93 7.71 5.18
N ASP A 89 -11.79 7.37 5.77
CA ASP A 89 -10.62 6.88 5.02
C ASP A 89 -10.80 5.38 4.77
N TRP A 90 -11.08 5.02 3.51
CA TRP A 90 -11.46 3.67 3.15
C TRP A 90 -10.23 2.79 2.90
N VAL A 91 -10.11 1.73 3.68
CA VAL A 91 -9.12 0.66 3.47
C VAL A 91 -9.90 -0.55 3.00
N LEU A 92 -9.73 -0.94 1.75
CA LEU A 92 -10.56 -1.95 1.11
C LEU A 92 -9.79 -3.17 0.66
N THR A 93 -10.47 -4.29 0.62
CA THR A 93 -10.15 -5.52 -0.12
C THR A 93 -9.04 -6.36 0.53
N ARG A 94 -7.84 -5.82 0.68
CA ARG A 94 -6.67 -6.52 1.25
C ARG A 94 -5.76 -5.51 1.91
N ILE A 95 -4.90 -6.00 2.81
CA ILE A 95 -3.81 -5.23 3.38
C ILE A 95 -2.51 -6.00 3.20
N LEU A 96 -1.50 -5.34 2.60
CA LEU A 96 -0.10 -5.74 2.70
C LEU A 96 0.57 -4.74 3.64
N TRP A 97 0.86 -5.19 4.85
CA TRP A 97 1.39 -4.32 5.91
C TRP A 97 2.91 -4.32 5.87
N LEU A 98 3.51 -3.14 5.72
CA LEU A 98 4.94 -2.98 5.56
C LEU A 98 5.65 -2.78 6.88
N SER A 99 6.88 -3.29 6.97
CA SER A 99 7.83 -2.91 8.00
C SER A 99 9.12 -2.41 7.35
N GLY A 100 9.76 -1.42 7.98
CA GLY A 100 11.04 -0.91 7.52
C GLY A 100 12.17 -1.90 7.80
N CYS A 101 13.21 -1.87 6.97
CA CYS A 101 14.39 -2.70 7.10
C CYS A 101 15.62 -1.91 7.58
N GLU A 102 15.53 -0.58 7.66
CA GLU A 102 16.68 0.30 7.92
C GLU A 102 16.50 1.00 9.29
N PRO A 103 17.12 0.47 10.37
CA PRO A 103 17.01 1.08 11.70
C PRO A 103 17.44 2.55 11.68
N GLY A 104 16.64 3.40 12.33
CA GLY A 104 16.88 4.85 12.36
C GLY A 104 16.45 5.61 11.11
N VAL A 105 16.09 4.92 10.04
CA VAL A 105 15.59 5.53 8.80
C VAL A 105 14.08 5.28 8.66
N ASN A 106 13.67 4.03 8.66
CA ASN A 106 12.25 3.64 8.55
C ASN A 106 11.87 2.52 9.52
N ARG A 107 12.73 2.22 10.49
CA ARG A 107 12.52 1.21 11.51
C ARG A 107 12.97 1.74 12.86
N LEU A 108 12.18 1.44 13.90
CA LEU A 108 12.40 1.82 15.30
C LEU A 108 12.19 3.32 15.56
N GLY A 109 12.04 3.68 16.83
CA GLY A 109 11.90 5.07 17.26
C GLY A 109 10.71 5.78 16.64
N VAL A 110 10.93 7.03 16.25
CA VAL A 110 9.88 7.91 15.71
C VAL A 110 9.71 7.77 14.18
N VAL A 111 10.41 6.82 13.56
CA VAL A 111 10.39 6.60 12.10
C VAL A 111 9.93 5.20 11.73
N ASP A 112 9.30 4.46 12.62
CA ASP A 112 8.96 3.06 12.41
C ASP A 112 7.76 2.89 11.48
N THR A 113 7.98 2.42 10.27
CA THR A 113 6.95 2.22 9.25
C THR A 113 5.83 1.30 9.75
N PHE A 114 6.19 0.18 10.40
CA PHE A 114 5.21 -0.81 10.86
C PHE A 114 4.28 -0.21 11.90
N ARG A 115 4.81 0.54 12.85
CA ARG A 115 4.02 1.21 13.90
C ARG A 115 3.22 2.39 13.39
N ARG A 116 3.55 2.92 12.21
CA ARG A 116 2.78 3.96 11.54
C ARG A 116 1.63 3.39 10.72
N TYR A 117 1.44 2.07 10.70
CA TYR A 117 0.37 1.41 9.96
C TYR A 117 0.39 1.74 8.46
N ILE A 118 1.56 1.63 7.85
CA ILE A 118 1.73 1.86 6.41
C ILE A 118 1.42 0.57 5.66
N TYR A 119 0.36 0.61 4.86
CA TYR A 119 -0.12 -0.52 4.09
C TYR A 119 -0.14 -0.25 2.60
N LEU A 120 -0.05 -1.33 1.80
CA LEU A 120 -0.66 -1.35 0.48
C LEU A 120 -2.10 -1.83 0.68
N HIS A 121 -3.07 -1.07 0.20
CA HIS A 121 -4.48 -1.43 0.36
C HIS A 121 -5.33 -0.94 -0.80
N GLY A 122 -6.54 -1.48 -0.93
CA GLY A 122 -7.50 -1.03 -1.92
C GLY A 122 -8.16 0.29 -1.52
N THR A 123 -8.68 0.98 -2.52
CA THR A 123 -9.40 2.24 -2.39
C THR A 123 -10.67 2.18 -3.25
N PRO A 124 -11.72 2.97 -2.94
CA PRO A 124 -12.90 3.01 -3.82
C PRO A 124 -12.52 3.28 -5.28
N ASP A 125 -13.17 2.61 -6.22
CA ASP A 125 -12.89 2.77 -7.64
C ASP A 125 -13.19 4.19 -8.14
N THR A 126 -13.93 4.97 -7.38
CA THR A 126 -14.19 6.40 -7.65
C THR A 126 -13.01 7.30 -7.31
N GLU A 127 -12.04 6.80 -6.52
CA GLU A 127 -10.86 7.58 -6.15
C GLU A 127 -9.82 7.51 -7.27
N PRO A 128 -9.20 8.65 -7.64
CA PRO A 128 -8.18 8.64 -8.67
C PRO A 128 -6.89 8.00 -8.17
N LEU A 129 -6.18 7.31 -9.07
CA LEU A 129 -4.83 6.81 -8.86
C LEU A 129 -3.86 7.55 -9.80
N GLY A 130 -2.56 7.40 -9.54
CA GLY A 130 -1.54 8.12 -10.31
C GLY A 130 -1.27 9.52 -9.79
N VAL A 131 -1.98 9.94 -8.73
CA VAL A 131 -1.81 11.23 -8.06
C VAL A 131 -1.76 11.00 -6.55
N PRO A 132 -0.96 11.78 -5.79
CA PRO A 132 -0.77 11.57 -4.34
C PRO A 132 -1.92 12.17 -3.54
N LEU A 133 -2.75 11.33 -2.94
CA LEU A 133 -3.95 11.74 -2.20
C LEU A 133 -4.11 11.04 -0.84
N SER A 134 -3.23 10.10 -0.47
CA SER A 134 -3.38 9.34 0.77
C SER A 134 -2.83 10.09 1.99
N HIS A 135 -2.94 9.45 3.16
CA HIS A 135 -2.40 9.94 4.42
C HIS A 135 -1.12 9.23 4.82
N GLY A 136 -0.46 8.53 3.89
CA GLY A 136 0.78 7.79 4.11
C GLY A 136 0.80 6.42 3.48
N CYS A 137 -0.31 5.70 3.48
CA CYS A 137 -0.44 4.39 2.84
C CYS A 137 -0.35 4.47 1.32
N ILE A 138 -0.19 3.32 0.69
CA ILE A 138 -0.12 3.17 -0.75
C ILE A 138 -1.45 2.56 -1.22
N ARG A 139 -2.27 3.36 -1.89
CA ARG A 139 -3.58 2.96 -2.42
C ARG A 139 -3.45 2.34 -3.79
N LEU A 140 -4.19 1.24 -4.01
CA LEU A 140 -4.24 0.54 -5.29
C LEU A 140 -5.68 0.32 -5.73
N ARG A 141 -5.86 0.05 -7.03
CA ARG A 141 -7.13 -0.47 -7.55
C ARG A 141 -7.41 -1.83 -6.91
N ASN A 142 -8.64 -2.09 -6.48
CA ASN A 142 -8.97 -3.31 -5.75
C ASN A 142 -8.65 -4.58 -6.54
N THR A 143 -8.95 -4.62 -7.83
CA THR A 143 -8.64 -5.78 -8.68
C THR A 143 -7.14 -5.99 -8.86
N ASP A 144 -6.37 -4.91 -9.00
CA ASP A 144 -4.92 -4.97 -9.07
C ASP A 144 -4.32 -5.51 -7.77
N LEU A 145 -4.87 -5.07 -6.65
CA LEU A 145 -4.41 -5.48 -5.33
C LEU A 145 -4.64 -6.97 -5.07
N ILE A 146 -5.76 -7.51 -5.50
CA ILE A 146 -6.03 -8.96 -5.37
C ILE A 146 -4.97 -9.77 -6.11
N GLY A 147 -4.68 -9.40 -7.34
CA GLY A 147 -3.63 -10.07 -8.12
C GLY A 147 -2.26 -9.94 -7.50
N LEU A 148 -1.93 -8.75 -7.02
CA LEU A 148 -0.66 -8.49 -6.34
C LEU A 148 -0.55 -9.31 -5.05
N PHE A 149 -1.61 -9.33 -4.25
CA PHE A 149 -1.66 -10.06 -2.99
C PHE A 149 -1.36 -11.55 -3.17
N GLU A 150 -1.86 -12.14 -4.23
CA GLU A 150 -1.65 -13.57 -4.53
C GLU A 150 -0.22 -13.87 -4.97
N ARG A 151 0.47 -12.90 -5.59
CA ARG A 151 1.80 -13.08 -6.16
C ARG A 151 2.93 -12.63 -5.24
N VAL A 152 2.62 -11.95 -4.13
CA VAL A 152 3.63 -11.40 -3.23
C VAL A 152 3.72 -12.28 -1.98
N PRO A 153 4.84 -12.99 -1.79
CA PRO A 153 5.03 -13.77 -0.57
C PRO A 153 5.28 -12.86 0.64
N ALA A 154 5.05 -13.39 1.82
CA ALA A 154 5.45 -12.73 3.06
C ALA A 154 6.97 -12.47 3.02
N HIS A 155 7.38 -11.35 3.59
CA HIS A 155 8.78 -10.89 3.61
C HIS A 155 9.35 -10.44 2.27
N CYS A 156 8.51 -10.34 1.22
CA CYS A 156 8.95 -9.79 -0.07
C CYS A 156 9.52 -8.39 0.13
N PRO A 157 10.73 -8.10 -0.38
CA PRO A 157 11.31 -6.76 -0.30
C PRO A 157 10.49 -5.74 -1.09
N VAL A 158 10.34 -4.55 -0.50
CA VAL A 158 9.64 -3.42 -1.09
C VAL A 158 10.50 -2.17 -0.92
N ARG A 159 10.96 -1.59 -2.01
CA ARG A 159 11.73 -0.35 -1.97
C ARG A 159 10.83 0.81 -2.37
N ILE A 160 10.83 1.85 -1.55
CA ILE A 160 10.06 3.08 -1.81
C ILE A 160 11.06 4.23 -1.94
N LEU A 161 11.05 4.89 -3.09
CA LEU A 161 11.92 6.03 -3.36
C LEU A 161 11.13 7.17 -3.99
N SER A 162 11.59 8.41 -3.73
CA SER A 162 10.92 9.59 -4.25
C SER A 162 11.25 9.90 -5.70
N LEU A 163 12.47 9.57 -6.13
CA LEU A 163 12.91 9.79 -7.51
C LEU A 163 13.50 8.49 -8.04
N ILE A 164 12.88 7.93 -9.08
CA ILE A 164 13.42 6.76 -9.76
C ILE A 164 13.06 6.78 -11.22
N HIS A 165 14.02 6.35 -12.01
CA HIS A 165 13.87 6.09 -13.42
C HIS A 165 14.03 4.58 -13.64
N ILE A 166 13.03 3.97 -14.15
CA ILE A 166 13.05 2.55 -14.52
C ILE A 166 13.04 2.44 -16.03
#